data_e12bbff879aa4c83bbc6338fd523e72a
#
_entry.id   e12bbff879aa4c83bbc6338fd523e72a
#
_cell.length_a   1.000
_cell.length_b   1.000
_cell.length_c   1.000
_cell.angle_alpha   90.00
_cell.angle_beta   90.00
_cell.angle_gamma   90.00
#
_symmetry.space_group_name_H-M   'P 1'
#
loop_
_entity.id
_entity.type
_entity.pdbx_description
1 polymer ?
#
loop_
_entity_poly.entity_id
_entity_poly.type
_entity_poly.pdbx_seq_one_letter_code
_entity_poly.pdbx_strand_id
1 'polypeptide(L)'
;MLPNLDMPRRLPSEVDLTLLWSGLFLLLLGMVMVYSSSIAIAEASRMASHNPAHYLLRHAVFLAVGLVAAGIAFQVPLSAWQQLAPWLFVAGCVMLMLVLVPGIGRDVNGARRWFSLGPINLQPSELMKLFAVLYAADYTV
;
A
#
# COMPACT_ATOMS: atom_id res chain seq x y z
N MET A 1 -32.75 -23.38 28.67
CA MET A 1 -32.60 -24.22 27.47
C MET A 1 -32.44 -23.27 26.27
N LEU A 2 -31.21 -22.85 26.00
CA LEU A 2 -30.90 -21.91 24.90
C LEU A 2 -30.77 -22.71 23.60
N PRO A 3 -31.39 -22.28 22.49
CA PRO A 3 -31.22 -22.97 21.21
C PRO A 3 -29.79 -22.87 20.75
N ASN A 4 -29.21 -24.00 20.37
CA ASN A 4 -27.92 -24.06 19.67
C ASN A 4 -28.00 -23.22 18.42
N LEU A 5 -27.35 -22.05 18.46
CA LEU A 5 -27.03 -21.31 17.24
C LEU A 5 -25.95 -22.09 16.52
N ASP A 6 -26.36 -22.95 15.60
CA ASP A 6 -25.47 -23.56 14.62
C ASP A 6 -24.78 -22.41 13.87
N MET A 7 -23.56 -22.09 14.33
CA MET A 7 -22.72 -21.19 13.56
C MET A 7 -22.46 -21.85 12.20
N PRO A 8 -22.76 -21.18 11.10
CA PRO A 8 -22.53 -21.75 9.79
C PRO A 8 -21.05 -22.14 9.70
N ARG A 9 -20.78 -23.40 9.37
CA ARG A 9 -19.44 -23.89 9.01
C ARG A 9 -18.82 -22.88 8.06
N ARG A 10 -17.66 -22.35 8.44
CA ARG A 10 -16.85 -21.51 7.54
C ARG A 10 -16.70 -22.27 6.25
N LEU A 11 -17.39 -21.79 5.22
CA LEU A 11 -17.16 -22.26 3.86
C LEU A 11 -15.67 -22.01 3.55
N PRO A 12 -15.01 -22.93 2.81
CA PRO A 12 -13.66 -22.65 2.33
C PRO A 12 -13.72 -21.29 1.62
N SER A 13 -12.74 -20.43 1.90
CA SER A 13 -12.67 -19.07 1.39
C SER A 13 -12.79 -19.10 -0.14
N GLU A 14 -13.99 -19.00 -0.65
CA GLU A 14 -14.20 -18.78 -2.07
C GLU A 14 -13.67 -17.39 -2.37
N VAL A 15 -12.59 -17.34 -3.12
CA VAL A 15 -12.04 -16.08 -3.60
C VAL A 15 -13.08 -15.46 -4.50
N ASP A 16 -13.52 -14.25 -4.17
CA ASP A 16 -14.45 -13.52 -5.01
C ASP A 16 -13.76 -13.15 -6.34
N LEU A 17 -14.08 -13.93 -7.37
CA LEU A 17 -13.54 -13.76 -8.71
C LEU A 17 -13.87 -12.38 -9.30
N THR A 18 -15.00 -11.80 -8.94
CA THR A 18 -15.40 -10.46 -9.40
C THR A 18 -14.47 -9.41 -8.85
N LEU A 19 -14.15 -9.51 -7.57
CA LEU A 19 -13.22 -8.60 -6.89
C LEU A 19 -11.79 -8.77 -7.42
N LEU A 20 -11.39 -10.02 -7.67
CA LEU A 20 -10.06 -10.32 -8.22
C LEU A 20 -9.91 -9.77 -9.65
N TRP A 21 -10.90 -9.99 -10.53
CA TRP A 21 -10.86 -9.50 -11.90
C TRP A 21 -10.92 -7.97 -11.98
N SER A 22 -11.75 -7.34 -11.15
CA SER A 22 -11.81 -5.87 -11.08
C SER A 22 -10.48 -5.27 -10.59
N GLY A 23 -9.88 -5.88 -9.58
CA GLY A 23 -8.55 -5.49 -9.09
C GLY A 23 -7.46 -5.64 -10.15
N LEU A 24 -7.43 -6.77 -10.85
CA LEU A 24 -6.48 -7.01 -11.93
C LEU A 24 -6.66 -6.00 -13.08
N PHE A 25 -7.90 -5.72 -13.46
CA PHE A 25 -8.20 -4.72 -14.50
C PHE A 25 -7.69 -3.32 -14.11
N LEU A 26 -7.92 -2.90 -12.86
CA LEU A 26 -7.41 -1.62 -12.35
C LEU A 26 -5.88 -1.57 -12.31
N LEU A 27 -5.22 -2.66 -11.95
CA LEU A 27 -3.74 -2.75 -11.98
C LEU A 27 -3.20 -2.60 -13.41
N LEU A 28 -3.78 -3.30 -14.38
CA LEU A 28 -3.38 -3.20 -15.78
C LEU A 28 -3.63 -1.79 -16.34
N LEU A 29 -4.78 -1.22 -16.04
CA LEU A 29 -5.10 0.15 -16.45
C LEU A 29 -4.13 1.15 -15.82
N GLY A 30 -3.80 1.01 -14.55
CA GLY A 30 -2.79 1.82 -13.86
C GLY A 30 -1.42 1.71 -14.52
N MET A 31 -1.02 0.51 -14.95
CA MET A 31 0.26 0.28 -15.64
C MET A 31 0.31 1.01 -16.99
N VAL A 32 -0.78 0.96 -17.76
CA VAL A 32 -0.90 1.68 -19.05
C VAL A 32 -0.86 3.20 -18.83
N MET A 33 -1.57 3.71 -17.82
CA MET A 33 -1.60 5.13 -17.51
C MET A 33 -0.23 5.66 -17.07
N VAL A 34 0.50 4.92 -16.22
CA VAL A 34 1.87 5.27 -15.81
C VAL A 34 2.81 5.28 -17.02
N TYR A 35 2.70 4.29 -17.89
CA TYR A 35 3.50 4.27 -19.12
C TYR A 35 3.22 5.47 -20.00
N SER A 36 1.95 5.76 -20.26
CA SER A 36 1.53 6.91 -21.09
C SER A 36 2.03 8.24 -20.53
N SER A 37 1.92 8.45 -19.22
CA SER A 37 2.39 9.69 -18.59
C SER A 37 3.92 9.79 -18.53
N SER A 38 4.63 8.66 -18.45
CA SER A 38 6.09 8.63 -18.42
C SER A 38 6.74 9.00 -19.76
N ILE A 39 6.06 8.78 -20.89
CA ILE A 39 6.51 9.19 -22.21
C ILE A 39 6.65 10.71 -22.29
N ALA A 40 5.64 11.45 -21.82
CA ALA A 40 5.65 12.91 -21.84
C ALA A 40 6.79 13.49 -20.97
N ILE A 41 7.07 12.87 -19.82
CA ILE A 41 8.18 13.26 -18.94
C ILE A 41 9.53 12.94 -19.58
N ALA A 42 9.66 11.79 -20.24
CA ALA A 42 10.88 11.39 -20.93
C ALA A 42 11.18 12.30 -22.12
N GLU A 43 10.17 12.75 -22.86
CA GLU A 43 10.32 13.70 -23.98
C GLU A 43 10.69 15.10 -23.49
N ALA A 44 10.12 15.56 -22.39
CA ALA A 44 10.45 16.85 -21.76
C ALA A 44 11.88 16.86 -21.19
N SER A 45 12.40 15.69 -20.78
CA SER A 45 13.75 15.53 -20.21
C SER A 45 14.80 15.06 -21.24
N ARG A 46 14.64 15.36 -22.53
CA ARG A 46 15.59 14.98 -23.60
C ARG A 46 17.04 15.38 -23.35
N MET A 47 17.31 16.28 -22.42
CA MET A 47 18.67 16.65 -21.98
C MET A 47 19.27 15.69 -20.93
N ALA A 48 18.48 14.84 -20.30
CA ALA A 48 18.94 13.81 -19.37
C ALA A 48 18.51 12.45 -19.92
N SER A 49 19.38 11.74 -20.55
CA SER A 49 19.34 10.38 -21.14
C SER A 49 18.44 9.34 -20.39
N HIS A 50 17.19 9.67 -20.09
CA HIS A 50 16.27 8.80 -19.36
C HIS A 50 15.35 8.05 -20.33
N ASN A 51 15.63 6.77 -20.45
CA ASN A 51 14.83 5.83 -21.23
C ASN A 51 13.42 5.70 -20.58
N PRO A 52 12.30 5.92 -21.30
CA PRO A 52 10.94 5.77 -20.78
C PRO A 52 10.67 4.37 -20.21
N ALA A 53 11.36 3.36 -20.71
CA ALA A 53 11.31 2.00 -20.17
C ALA A 53 11.82 1.90 -18.71
N HIS A 54 12.67 2.81 -18.25
CA HIS A 54 13.16 2.81 -16.86
C HIS A 54 12.04 3.06 -15.85
N TYR A 55 11.15 3.99 -16.15
CA TYR A 55 10.00 4.30 -15.29
C TYR A 55 9.01 3.14 -15.24
N LEU A 56 8.74 2.52 -16.40
CA LEU A 56 7.86 1.35 -16.49
C LEU A 56 8.45 0.15 -15.71
N LEU A 57 9.74 -0.12 -15.90
CA LEU A 57 10.41 -1.23 -15.21
C LEU A 57 10.39 -1.02 -13.68
N ARG A 58 10.70 0.20 -13.23
CA ARG A 58 10.64 0.55 -11.81
C ARG A 58 9.24 0.36 -11.25
N HIS A 59 8.22 0.82 -11.97
CA HIS A 59 6.82 0.65 -11.55
C HIS A 59 6.43 -0.82 -11.50
N ALA A 60 6.79 -1.62 -12.51
CA ALA A 60 6.53 -3.06 -12.54
C ALA A 60 7.20 -3.81 -11.37
N VAL A 61 8.44 -3.44 -11.03
CA VAL A 61 9.15 -4.02 -9.87
C VAL A 61 8.41 -3.69 -8.57
N PHE A 62 8.01 -2.44 -8.34
CA PHE A 62 7.27 -2.06 -7.14
C PHE A 62 5.90 -2.73 -7.08
N LEU A 63 5.23 -2.90 -8.21
CA LEU A 63 3.97 -3.61 -8.30
C LEU A 63 4.14 -5.10 -7.96
N ALA A 64 5.19 -5.74 -8.47
CA ALA A 64 5.52 -7.12 -8.12
C ALA A 64 5.81 -7.28 -6.63
N VAL A 65 6.61 -6.38 -6.05
CA VAL A 65 6.88 -6.35 -4.59
C VAL A 65 5.59 -6.16 -3.80
N GLY A 66 4.70 -5.26 -4.24
CA GLY A 66 3.39 -5.04 -3.61
C GLY A 66 2.50 -6.28 -3.66
N LEU A 67 2.46 -6.99 -4.79
CA LEU A 67 1.70 -8.24 -4.92
C LEU A 67 2.25 -9.36 -4.03
N VAL A 68 3.57 -9.49 -3.94
CA VAL A 68 4.21 -10.44 -3.01
C VAL A 68 3.88 -10.09 -1.56
N ALA A 69 3.99 -8.82 -1.19
CA ALA A 69 3.63 -8.35 0.16
C ALA A 69 2.16 -8.62 0.49
N ALA A 70 1.25 -8.39 -0.47
CA ALA A 70 -0.17 -8.70 -0.33
C ALA A 70 -0.40 -10.21 -0.14
N GLY A 71 0.29 -11.05 -0.91
CA GLY A 71 0.23 -12.51 -0.77
C GLY A 71 0.72 -12.99 0.60
N ILE A 72 1.77 -12.39 1.14
CA ILE A 72 2.26 -12.68 2.49
C ILE A 72 1.23 -12.22 3.53
N ALA A 73 0.70 -11.00 3.39
CA ALA A 73 -0.31 -10.46 4.30
C ALA A 73 -1.57 -11.33 4.34
N PHE A 74 -1.95 -11.94 3.22
CA PHE A 74 -3.09 -12.83 3.12
C PHE A 74 -2.91 -14.15 3.89
N GLN A 75 -1.66 -14.59 4.11
CA GLN A 75 -1.34 -15.80 4.87
C GLN A 75 -1.38 -15.56 6.40
N VAL A 76 -1.33 -14.31 6.83
CA VAL A 76 -1.35 -13.95 8.25
C VAL A 76 -2.78 -14.11 8.79
N PRO A 77 -2.99 -14.87 9.89
CA PRO A 77 -4.31 -15.06 10.47
C PRO A 77 -4.88 -13.74 11.00
N LEU A 78 -6.20 -13.59 10.90
CA LEU A 78 -6.91 -12.38 11.30
C LEU A 78 -6.65 -11.99 12.77
N SER A 79 -6.51 -13.00 13.64
CA SER A 79 -6.19 -12.78 15.07
C SER A 79 -4.84 -12.08 15.29
N ALA A 80 -3.85 -12.31 14.42
CA ALA A 80 -2.58 -11.61 14.49
C ALA A 80 -2.73 -10.14 14.06
N TRP A 81 -3.53 -9.88 13.02
CA TRP A 81 -3.84 -8.51 12.61
C TRP A 81 -4.57 -7.72 13.69
N GLN A 82 -5.53 -8.34 14.39
CA GLN A 82 -6.23 -7.73 15.52
C GLN A 82 -5.28 -7.35 16.66
N GLN A 83 -4.37 -8.24 17.04
CA GLN A 83 -3.38 -7.95 18.08
C GLN A 83 -2.38 -6.86 17.68
N LEU A 84 -2.03 -6.78 16.40
CA LEU A 84 -1.09 -5.80 15.86
C LEU A 84 -1.73 -4.44 15.57
N ALA A 85 -3.04 -4.38 15.31
CA ALA A 85 -3.74 -3.18 14.88
C ALA A 85 -3.48 -1.95 15.77
N PRO A 86 -3.61 -2.00 17.11
CA PRO A 86 -3.35 -0.84 17.97
C PRO A 86 -1.88 -0.40 17.94
N TRP A 87 -0.95 -1.35 17.88
CA TRP A 87 0.48 -1.05 17.81
C TRP A 87 0.88 -0.42 16.47
N LEU A 88 0.32 -0.91 15.37
CA LEU A 88 0.53 -0.35 14.04
C LEU A 88 -0.03 1.08 13.96
N PHE A 89 -1.19 1.32 14.55
CA PHE A 89 -1.79 2.64 14.60
C PHE A 89 -0.91 3.65 15.35
N VAL A 90 -0.43 3.27 16.54
CA VAL A 90 0.51 4.10 17.33
C VAL A 90 1.80 4.34 16.57
N ALA A 91 2.37 3.30 15.95
CA ALA A 91 3.57 3.43 15.12
C ALA A 91 3.35 4.38 13.94
N GLY A 92 2.18 4.31 13.29
CA GLY A 92 1.79 5.25 12.23
C GLY A 92 1.73 6.70 12.70
N CYS A 93 1.15 6.96 13.87
CA CYS A 93 1.12 8.28 14.48
C CYS A 93 2.53 8.79 14.77
N VAL A 94 3.38 7.95 15.34
CA VAL A 94 4.78 8.31 15.61
C VAL A 94 5.54 8.63 14.31
N MET A 95 5.36 7.84 13.26
CA MET A 95 5.98 8.12 11.95
C MET A 95 5.50 9.44 11.35
N LEU A 96 4.21 9.77 11.50
CA LEU A 96 3.67 11.06 11.05
C LEU A 96 4.28 12.24 11.82
N MET A 97 4.52 12.09 13.12
CA MET A 97 5.21 13.11 13.92
C MET A 97 6.68 13.23 13.52
N LEU A 98 7.38 12.11 13.33
CA LEU A 98 8.80 12.08 12.97
C LEU A 98 9.07 12.71 11.61
N VAL A 99 8.18 12.58 10.63
CA VAL A 99 8.38 13.18 9.31
C VAL A 99 8.37 14.71 9.33
N LEU A 100 7.74 15.31 10.35
CA LEU A 100 7.69 16.76 10.53
C LEU A 100 8.99 17.32 11.10
N VAL A 101 9.81 16.47 11.76
CA VAL A 101 11.09 16.90 12.37
C VAL A 101 12.07 17.33 11.29
N PRO A 102 12.64 18.55 11.38
CA PRO A 102 13.68 19.00 10.45
C PRO A 102 14.90 18.06 10.49
N GLY A 103 15.34 17.61 9.32
CA GLY A 103 16.48 16.69 9.18
C GLY A 103 16.09 15.22 9.00
N ILE A 104 14.89 14.79 9.36
CA ILE A 104 14.38 13.42 9.17
C ILE A 104 13.48 13.36 7.93
N GLY A 105 12.52 14.27 7.83
CA GLY A 105 11.63 14.37 6.67
C GLY A 105 12.26 15.14 5.51
N ARG A 106 12.09 14.61 4.29
CA ARG A 106 12.49 15.29 3.05
C ARG A 106 11.42 16.27 2.63
N ASP A 107 11.88 17.50 2.33
CA ASP A 107 11.02 18.55 1.78
C ASP A 107 10.83 18.32 0.26
N VAL A 108 9.60 18.16 -0.15
CA VAL A 108 9.22 18.02 -1.57
C VAL A 108 8.04 18.95 -1.83
N ASN A 109 8.21 19.89 -2.75
CA ASN A 109 7.20 20.89 -3.11
C ASN A 109 6.68 21.71 -1.91
N GLY A 110 7.59 22.10 -0.99
CA GLY A 110 7.25 22.93 0.17
C GLY A 110 6.56 22.17 1.31
N ALA A 111 6.49 20.85 1.28
CA ALA A 111 5.91 20.04 2.34
C ALA A 111 6.78 18.84 2.72
N ARG A 112 6.96 18.65 4.02
CA ARG A 112 7.71 17.50 4.58
C ARG A 112 6.77 16.32 4.75
N ARG A 113 6.80 15.39 3.81
CA ARG A 113 5.86 14.24 3.77
C ARG A 113 6.55 12.92 3.49
N TRP A 114 7.85 12.93 3.19
CA TRP A 114 8.56 11.76 2.70
C TRP A 114 9.74 11.43 3.58
N PHE A 115 9.90 10.14 3.90
CA PHE A 115 11.16 9.59 4.38
C PHE A 115 12.01 9.16 3.19
N SER A 116 13.24 9.64 3.12
CA SER A 116 14.20 9.18 2.12
C SER A 116 15.01 8.02 2.71
N LEU A 117 14.66 6.80 2.31
CA LEU A 117 15.36 5.57 2.70
C LEU A 117 16.39 5.16 1.62
N GLY A 118 17.06 6.14 1.00
CA GLY A 118 17.97 5.92 -0.11
C GLY A 118 17.24 5.78 -1.44
N PRO A 119 17.15 4.57 -2.04
CA PRO A 119 16.50 4.39 -3.34
C PRO A 119 14.98 4.44 -3.29
N ILE A 120 14.40 4.37 -2.08
CA ILE A 120 12.95 4.32 -1.86
C ILE A 120 12.52 5.54 -1.05
N ASN A 121 11.50 6.24 -1.53
CA ASN A 121 10.82 7.28 -0.77
C ASN A 121 9.55 6.68 -0.17
N LEU A 122 9.46 6.70 1.15
CA LEU A 122 8.30 6.20 1.88
C LEU A 122 7.48 7.37 2.38
N GLN A 123 6.18 7.34 2.11
CA GLN A 123 5.25 8.33 2.63
C GLN A 123 4.47 7.75 3.82
N PRO A 124 4.70 8.21 5.06
CA PRO A 124 4.04 7.66 6.25
C PRO A 124 2.52 7.72 6.20
N SER A 125 1.95 8.73 5.54
CA SER A 125 0.50 8.87 5.41
C SER A 125 -0.16 7.72 4.62
N GLU A 126 0.55 7.08 3.68
CA GLU A 126 0.02 5.92 2.96
C GLU A 126 -0.09 4.70 3.88
N LEU A 127 0.93 4.47 4.71
CA LEU A 127 0.89 3.41 5.72
C LEU A 127 -0.16 3.70 6.79
N MET A 128 -0.28 4.97 7.21
CA MET A 128 -1.26 5.36 8.22
C MET A 128 -2.70 5.10 7.77
N LYS A 129 -3.03 5.28 6.50
CA LYS A 129 -4.35 4.93 5.96
C LYS A 129 -4.69 3.46 6.19
N LEU A 130 -3.73 2.57 5.89
CA LEU A 130 -3.90 1.14 6.13
C LEU A 130 -4.05 0.82 7.62
N PHE A 131 -3.19 1.39 8.46
CA PHE A 131 -3.20 1.16 9.90
C PHE A 131 -4.49 1.68 10.57
N ALA A 132 -5.00 2.82 10.12
CA ALA A 132 -6.25 3.38 10.60
C ALA A 132 -7.45 2.49 10.25
N VAL A 133 -7.48 1.92 9.04
CA VAL A 133 -8.55 0.98 8.63
C VAL A 133 -8.49 -0.29 9.46
N LEU A 134 -7.29 -0.85 9.67
CA LEU A 134 -7.10 -2.05 10.50
C LEU A 134 -7.54 -1.80 11.95
N TYR A 135 -7.16 -0.67 12.52
CA TYR A 135 -7.55 -0.29 13.88
C TYR A 135 -9.06 -0.07 14.00
N ALA A 136 -9.67 0.63 13.04
CA ALA A 136 -11.11 0.85 13.04
C ALA A 136 -11.89 -0.46 12.91
N ALA A 137 -11.41 -1.39 12.09
CA ALA A 137 -12.02 -2.71 11.95
C ALA A 137 -11.96 -3.53 13.25
N ASP A 138 -10.83 -3.47 13.98
CA ASP A 138 -10.67 -4.13 15.28
C ASP A 138 -11.61 -3.52 16.36
N TYR A 139 -11.75 -2.19 16.34
CA TYR A 139 -12.59 -1.47 17.32
C TYR A 139 -14.09 -1.74 17.13
N THR A 140 -14.52 -2.15 15.93
CA THR A 140 -15.95 -2.38 15.60
C THR A 140 -16.41 -3.82 15.82
N VAL A 141 -15.51 -4.75 16.16
CA VAL A 141 -15.81 -6.16 16.43
C VAL A 141 -15.85 -6.42 17.93
#